data_c50a84c3e49f080c9190c5e5f1d755ad
#
_entry.id   c50a84c3e49f080c9190c5e5f1d755ad
#
_cell.length_a   1.000
_cell.length_b   1.000
_cell.length_c   1.000
_cell.angle_alpha   90.00
_cell.angle_beta   90.00
_cell.angle_gamma   90.00
#
_symmetry.space_group_name_H-M   'P 1'
#
loop_
_entity.id
_entity.type
_entity.pdbx_description
1 polymer ?
#
loop_
_entity_poly.entity_id
_entity_poly.type
_entity_poly.pdbx_seq_one_letter_code
_entity_poly.pdbx_strand_id
1 'polypeptide(L)'
;MRICVCTDLEGISGVCVFEQTRDRTTALFQEARRLLMGDINACVDGCLEGGADEVVVRDGHGGGFNILPEELHPEALCLTGVNRPREAGWELRYDAAILLGYHAMNGTETGVLHHTQSSQSESRYWYND
;
A
#
# COMPACT_ATOMS: atom_id res chain seq x y z
N MET A 1 4.16 -17.40 -11.79
CA MET A 1 4.87 -16.29 -11.12
C MET A 1 3.97 -15.78 -10.00
N ARG A 2 4.50 -15.65 -8.78
CA ARG A 2 3.79 -15.08 -7.62
C ARG A 2 4.26 -13.66 -7.38
N ILE A 3 3.34 -12.70 -7.33
CA ILE A 3 3.64 -11.28 -7.14
C ILE A 3 3.10 -10.80 -5.80
N CYS A 4 3.92 -10.03 -5.05
CA CYS A 4 3.48 -9.32 -3.86
C CYS A 4 3.22 -7.85 -4.21
N VAL A 5 2.01 -7.38 -4.00
CA VAL A 5 1.67 -5.95 -4.08
C VAL A 5 1.64 -5.39 -2.65
N CYS A 6 2.70 -4.71 -2.26
CA CYS A 6 2.76 -4.02 -0.97
C CYS A 6 2.13 -2.64 -1.13
N THR A 7 1.11 -2.34 -0.33
CA THR A 7 0.37 -1.09 -0.47
C THR A 7 0.71 -0.10 0.64
N ASP A 8 0.70 1.17 0.28
CA ASP A 8 0.68 2.30 1.20
C ASP A 8 -0.43 3.26 0.75
N LEU A 9 -0.77 4.27 1.54
CA LEU A 9 -1.93 5.11 1.27
C LEU A 9 -1.57 6.49 0.70
N GLU A 10 -0.43 7.03 1.10
CA GLU A 10 -0.04 8.41 0.78
C GLU A 10 0.31 8.65 -0.70
N GLY A 11 0.66 7.61 -1.45
CA GLY A 11 0.94 7.70 -2.88
C GLY A 11 -0.19 7.22 -3.79
N ILE A 12 -1.37 6.95 -3.23
CA ILE A 12 -2.53 6.49 -4.00
C ILE A 12 -3.12 7.64 -4.83
N SER A 13 -3.64 7.31 -6.00
CA SER A 13 -4.29 8.25 -6.91
C SER A 13 -5.42 9.00 -6.22
N GLY A 14 -5.32 10.34 -6.16
CA GLY A 14 -6.32 11.20 -5.50
C GLY A 14 -6.10 11.42 -3.99
N VAL A 15 -5.09 10.79 -3.38
CA VAL A 15 -4.69 11.08 -2.00
C VAL A 15 -3.61 12.17 -2.01
N CYS A 16 -3.90 13.32 -1.38
CA CYS A 16 -3.03 14.49 -1.46
C CYS A 16 -2.90 15.29 -0.16
N VAL A 17 -3.65 14.94 0.88
CA VAL A 17 -3.57 15.58 2.20
C VAL A 17 -3.49 14.53 3.31
N PHE A 18 -2.78 14.85 4.39
CA PHE A 18 -2.58 13.89 5.49
C PHE A 18 -3.88 13.53 6.24
N GLU A 19 -4.89 14.36 6.18
CA GLU A 19 -6.21 14.08 6.74
C GLU A 19 -6.88 12.86 6.10
N GLN A 20 -6.52 12.55 4.85
CA GLN A 20 -6.99 11.33 4.15
C GLN A 20 -6.33 10.06 4.65
N THR A 21 -5.21 10.13 5.39
CA THR A 21 -4.39 8.95 5.73
C THR A 21 -4.27 8.69 7.23
N ARG A 22 -4.59 9.66 8.09
CA ARG A 22 -4.27 9.59 9.53
C ARG A 22 -5.44 9.23 10.43
N ASP A 23 -6.64 9.76 10.16
CA ASP A 23 -7.80 9.59 11.03
C ASP A 23 -8.85 8.69 10.40
N ARG A 24 -8.88 7.46 10.84
CA ARG A 24 -9.78 6.39 10.35
C ARG A 24 -11.27 6.66 10.57
N THR A 25 -11.60 7.64 11.41
CA THR A 25 -13.01 7.98 11.73
C THR A 25 -13.61 8.96 10.75
N THR A 26 -12.80 9.59 9.90
CA THR A 26 -13.25 10.62 8.97
C THR A 26 -13.78 10.07 7.64
N ALA A 27 -14.66 10.85 7.00
CA ALA A 27 -15.13 10.56 5.65
C ALA A 27 -13.98 10.60 4.63
N LEU A 28 -13.00 11.49 4.82
CA LEU A 28 -11.81 11.59 3.97
C LEU A 28 -10.97 10.30 3.97
N PHE A 29 -10.79 9.69 5.14
CA PHE A 29 -10.09 8.41 5.23
C PHE A 29 -10.89 7.28 4.54
N GLN A 30 -12.21 7.26 4.67
CA GLN A 30 -13.05 6.26 3.98
C GLN A 30 -13.03 6.44 2.46
N GLU A 31 -12.96 7.69 1.98
CA GLU A 31 -12.76 7.98 0.56
C GLU A 31 -11.38 7.48 0.08
N ALA A 32 -10.32 7.78 0.81
CA ALA A 32 -8.96 7.31 0.48
C ALA A 32 -8.87 5.78 0.38
N ARG A 33 -9.58 5.05 1.24
CA ARG A 33 -9.66 3.58 1.14
C ARG A 33 -10.30 3.11 -0.17
N ARG A 34 -11.36 3.79 -0.65
CA ARG A 34 -11.98 3.45 -1.94
C ARG A 34 -11.05 3.75 -3.11
N LEU A 35 -10.31 4.87 -3.04
CA LEU A 35 -9.28 5.18 -4.04
C LEU A 35 -8.18 4.11 -4.04
N LEU A 36 -7.73 3.69 -2.86
CA LEU A 36 -6.79 2.58 -2.70
C LEU A 36 -7.30 1.29 -3.36
N MET A 37 -8.59 0.94 -3.19
CA MET A 37 -9.17 -0.24 -3.83
C MET A 37 -9.14 -0.16 -5.35
N GLY A 38 -9.40 1.03 -5.92
CA GLY A 38 -9.29 1.25 -7.36
C GLY A 38 -7.88 0.97 -7.90
N ASP A 39 -6.86 1.54 -7.26
CA ASP A 39 -5.47 1.34 -7.65
C ASP A 39 -5.02 -0.13 -7.44
N ILE A 40 -5.43 -0.77 -6.33
CA ILE A 40 -5.14 -2.19 -6.06
C ILE A 40 -5.71 -3.06 -7.17
N ASN A 41 -6.99 -2.92 -7.47
CA ASN A 41 -7.66 -3.79 -8.45
C ASN A 41 -7.07 -3.63 -9.85
N ALA A 42 -6.78 -2.40 -10.27
CA ALA A 42 -6.08 -2.16 -11.53
C ALA A 42 -4.68 -2.78 -11.56
N CYS A 43 -3.95 -2.74 -10.44
CA CYS A 43 -2.65 -3.38 -10.32
C CYS A 43 -2.76 -4.91 -10.40
N VAL A 44 -3.76 -5.49 -9.74
CA VAL A 44 -4.03 -6.95 -9.78
C VAL A 44 -4.37 -7.39 -11.20
N ASP A 45 -5.27 -6.68 -11.88
CA ASP A 45 -5.61 -6.94 -13.30
C ASP A 45 -4.35 -6.94 -14.16
N GLY A 46 -3.52 -5.91 -14.05
CA GLY A 46 -2.26 -5.82 -14.81
C GLY A 46 -1.27 -6.95 -14.51
N CYS A 47 -1.20 -7.41 -13.26
CA CYS A 47 -0.37 -8.57 -12.89
C CYS A 47 -0.87 -9.87 -13.55
N LEU A 48 -2.17 -10.11 -13.51
CA LEU A 48 -2.80 -11.31 -14.09
C LEU A 48 -2.67 -11.30 -15.62
N GLU A 49 -2.95 -10.17 -16.28
CA GLU A 49 -2.74 -9.98 -17.71
C GLU A 49 -1.26 -10.18 -18.11
N GLY A 50 -0.34 -9.80 -17.23
CA GLY A 50 1.11 -10.02 -17.37
C GLY A 50 1.57 -11.46 -17.12
N GLY A 51 0.64 -12.38 -16.79
CA GLY A 51 0.91 -13.81 -16.59
C GLY A 51 1.31 -14.18 -15.16
N ALA A 52 0.90 -13.43 -14.16
CA ALA A 52 1.01 -13.86 -12.78
C ALA A 52 0.03 -15.02 -12.51
N ASP A 53 0.49 -16.05 -11.81
CA ASP A 53 -0.35 -17.16 -11.36
C ASP A 53 -1.02 -16.88 -10.01
N GLU A 54 -0.43 -15.98 -9.23
CA GLU A 54 -0.92 -15.60 -7.91
C GLU A 54 -0.51 -14.16 -7.59
N VAL A 55 -1.45 -13.36 -7.10
CA VAL A 55 -1.21 -11.99 -6.63
C VAL A 55 -1.61 -11.89 -5.17
N VAL A 56 -0.66 -11.50 -4.33
CA VAL A 56 -0.86 -11.30 -2.89
C VAL A 56 -0.77 -9.82 -2.58
N VAL A 57 -1.89 -9.23 -2.17
CA VAL A 57 -1.96 -7.83 -1.74
C VAL A 57 -1.66 -7.74 -0.25
N ARG A 58 -0.62 -7.00 0.11
CA ARG A 58 -0.17 -6.81 1.48
C ARG A 58 -0.43 -5.38 1.93
N ASP A 59 -1.33 -5.23 2.86
CA ASP A 59 -1.68 -3.93 3.46
C ASP A 59 -0.52 -3.41 4.32
N GLY A 60 0.15 -2.35 3.89
CA GLY A 60 1.34 -1.79 4.54
C GLY A 60 1.10 -0.50 5.31
N HIS A 61 0.04 0.25 5.02
CA HIS A 61 -0.20 1.55 5.66
C HIS A 61 -0.60 1.41 7.13
N GLY A 62 0.11 2.12 8.00
CA GLY A 62 -0.16 2.13 9.44
C GLY A 62 -0.19 0.72 10.03
N GLY A 63 -1.23 0.38 10.75
CA GLY A 63 -1.43 -0.95 11.35
C GLY A 63 -2.24 -1.93 10.49
N GLY A 64 -2.50 -1.63 9.21
CA GLY A 64 -3.40 -2.43 8.37
C GLY A 64 -4.88 -2.02 8.52
N PHE A 65 -5.81 -2.85 8.02
CA PHE A 65 -7.25 -2.56 7.90
C PHE A 65 -7.60 -1.40 6.96
N ASN A 66 -6.75 -1.13 5.97
CA ASN A 66 -7.01 -0.12 4.95
C ASN A 66 -7.76 -0.70 3.76
N ILE A 67 -7.52 -1.96 3.43
CA ILE A 67 -8.19 -2.70 2.37
C ILE A 67 -9.66 -2.94 2.74
N LEU A 68 -10.56 -2.81 1.76
CA LEU A 68 -11.98 -3.17 1.84
C LEU A 68 -12.15 -4.56 1.22
N PRO A 69 -12.33 -5.63 2.02
CA PRO A 69 -12.38 -6.99 1.49
C PRO A 69 -13.50 -7.23 0.48
N GLU A 70 -14.62 -6.53 0.66
CA GLU A 70 -15.79 -6.60 -0.22
C GLU A 70 -15.57 -5.97 -1.60
N GLU A 71 -14.54 -5.12 -1.74
CA GLU A 71 -14.18 -4.44 -2.99
C GLU A 71 -12.92 -5.04 -3.63
N LEU A 72 -12.23 -5.99 -2.96
CA LEU A 72 -11.00 -6.56 -3.45
C LEU A 72 -11.25 -7.49 -4.66
N HIS A 73 -10.33 -7.43 -5.63
CA HIS A 73 -10.34 -8.32 -6.79
C HIS A 73 -10.47 -9.80 -6.37
N PRO A 74 -11.40 -10.58 -6.94
CA PRO A 74 -11.71 -11.93 -6.47
C PRO A 74 -10.56 -12.95 -6.58
N GLU A 75 -9.60 -12.70 -7.47
CA GLU A 75 -8.41 -13.55 -7.65
C GLU A 75 -7.21 -13.12 -6.79
N ALA A 76 -7.33 -12.02 -6.03
CA ALA A 76 -6.25 -11.56 -5.15
C ALA A 76 -6.35 -12.21 -3.76
N LEU A 77 -5.21 -12.61 -3.21
CA LEU A 77 -5.07 -12.94 -1.80
C LEU A 77 -4.77 -11.67 -1.01
N CYS A 78 -5.33 -11.56 0.20
CA CYS A 78 -5.16 -10.37 1.04
C CYS A 78 -4.46 -10.68 2.36
N LEU A 79 -3.40 -9.91 2.66
CA LEU A 79 -2.74 -9.89 3.96
C LEU A 79 -2.96 -8.52 4.61
N THR A 80 -3.96 -8.42 5.44
CA THR A 80 -4.33 -7.19 6.17
C THR A 80 -4.51 -7.44 7.66
N GLY A 81 -4.76 -6.40 8.42
CA GLY A 81 -5.04 -6.43 9.85
C GLY A 81 -3.91 -5.90 10.72
N VAL A 82 -4.30 -5.38 11.89
CA VAL A 82 -3.36 -5.03 12.97
C VAL A 82 -2.88 -6.31 13.68
N ASN A 83 -1.81 -6.25 14.42
CA ASN A 83 -1.26 -7.37 15.20
C ASN A 83 -0.81 -8.60 14.39
N ARG A 84 -0.77 -8.53 13.06
CA ARG A 84 -0.10 -9.58 12.29
C ARG A 84 1.42 -9.46 12.50
N PRO A 85 2.15 -10.58 12.51
CA PRO A 85 3.61 -10.51 12.50
C PRO A 85 4.11 -9.70 11.30
N ARG A 86 5.17 -8.93 11.49
CA ARG A 86 5.78 -8.13 10.41
C ARG A 86 6.17 -8.99 9.21
N GLU A 87 6.56 -10.21 9.51
CA GLU A 87 7.01 -11.23 8.55
C GLU A 87 5.86 -11.99 7.90
N ALA A 88 4.61 -11.75 8.32
CA ALA A 88 3.47 -12.47 7.77
C ALA A 88 3.42 -12.33 6.24
N GLY A 89 3.39 -13.47 5.57
CA GLY A 89 3.35 -13.58 4.13
C GLY A 89 4.72 -13.60 3.43
N TRP A 90 5.82 -13.19 4.09
CA TRP A 90 7.15 -13.24 3.47
C TRP A 90 7.69 -14.66 3.29
N GLU A 91 7.19 -15.61 4.05
CA GLU A 91 7.45 -17.04 3.88
C GLU A 91 6.94 -17.61 2.55
N LEU A 92 6.00 -16.90 1.90
CA LEU A 92 5.39 -17.36 0.65
C LEU A 92 6.32 -17.33 -0.56
N ARG A 93 7.50 -16.72 -0.46
CA ARG A 93 8.42 -16.52 -1.56
C ARG A 93 7.75 -15.92 -2.81
N TYR A 94 8.14 -14.72 -3.13
CA TYR A 94 7.64 -13.98 -4.28
C TYR A 94 8.70 -13.90 -5.37
N ASP A 95 8.25 -13.96 -6.62
CA ASP A 95 9.11 -13.74 -7.80
C ASP A 95 9.34 -12.24 -8.03
N ALA A 96 8.38 -11.41 -7.65
CA ALA A 96 8.47 -9.95 -7.75
C ALA A 96 7.65 -9.26 -6.66
N ALA A 97 8.00 -8.01 -6.36
CA ALA A 97 7.25 -7.13 -5.47
C ALA A 97 6.96 -5.81 -6.18
N ILE A 98 5.72 -5.31 -5.99
CA ILE A 98 5.28 -3.99 -6.44
C ILE A 98 5.02 -3.15 -5.19
N LEU A 99 5.57 -1.95 -5.15
CA LEU A 99 5.29 -0.95 -4.11
C LEU A 99 4.23 0.01 -4.65
N LEU A 100 2.97 -0.20 -4.26
CA LEU A 100 1.83 0.56 -4.71
C LEU A 100 1.44 1.63 -3.69
N GLY A 101 1.30 2.86 -4.12
CA GLY A 101 0.87 3.95 -3.26
C GLY A 101 1.91 4.42 -2.24
N TYR A 102 3.18 4.11 -2.44
CA TYR A 102 4.26 4.58 -1.57
C TYR A 102 4.57 6.04 -1.85
N HIS A 103 4.82 6.77 -0.77
CA HIS A 103 5.16 8.19 -0.79
C HIS A 103 6.65 8.44 -1.00
N ALA A 104 7.00 9.69 -1.34
CA ALA A 104 8.38 10.10 -1.44
C ALA A 104 9.06 10.17 -0.04
N MET A 105 10.38 10.07 -0.01
CA MET A 105 11.19 10.21 1.19
C MET A 105 11.04 11.62 1.80
N ASN A 106 11.17 11.70 3.12
CA ASN A 106 11.17 12.97 3.85
C ASN A 106 12.19 13.97 3.27
N GLY A 107 11.75 15.20 3.05
CA GLY A 107 12.54 16.27 2.49
C GLY A 107 12.62 16.30 0.96
N THR A 108 11.79 15.51 0.26
CA THR A 108 11.61 15.63 -1.18
C THR A 108 10.76 16.86 -1.49
N GLU A 109 11.34 17.90 -2.08
CA GLU A 109 10.71 19.23 -2.26
C GLU A 109 9.38 19.17 -3.04
N THR A 110 9.29 18.29 -4.04
CA THR A 110 8.12 18.13 -4.90
C THR A 110 7.27 16.91 -4.55
N GLY A 111 7.62 16.21 -3.46
CA GLY A 111 6.91 15.01 -3.02
C GLY A 111 5.62 15.34 -2.28
N VAL A 112 4.50 14.79 -2.73
CA VAL A 112 3.23 14.86 -2.00
C VAL A 112 3.33 13.95 -0.78
N LEU A 113 2.90 14.44 0.40
CA LEU A 113 2.87 13.71 1.68
C LEU A 113 4.19 13.02 2.05
N HIS A 114 5.31 13.61 1.62
CA HIS A 114 6.65 13.02 1.81
C HIS A 114 6.98 12.82 3.29
N HIS A 115 7.45 11.66 3.64
CA HIS A 115 7.97 11.32 4.97
C HIS A 115 8.78 10.01 4.87
N THR A 116 9.36 9.55 5.97
CA THR A 116 10.09 8.28 6.01
C THR A 116 9.65 7.49 7.23
N GLN A 117 8.97 6.36 7.01
CA GLN A 117 8.36 5.45 7.99
C GLN A 117 7.30 6.09 8.89
N SER A 118 7.59 7.25 9.47
CA SER A 118 6.66 8.00 10.30
C SER A 118 6.60 9.44 9.84
N SER A 119 5.41 9.95 9.61
CA SER A 119 5.18 11.36 9.29
C SER A 119 5.47 12.31 10.45
N GLN A 120 5.83 11.77 11.63
CA GLN A 120 6.23 12.53 12.81
C GLN A 120 7.75 12.56 13.01
N SER A 121 8.53 11.94 12.11
CA SER A 121 9.99 11.95 12.16
C SER A 121 10.58 12.62 10.93
N GLU A 122 11.79 13.18 11.10
CA GLU A 122 12.57 13.77 10.00
C GLU A 122 13.59 12.77 9.44
N SER A 123 13.42 11.47 9.66
CA SER A 123 14.33 10.43 9.23
C SER A 123 14.44 10.38 7.71
N ARG A 124 15.65 10.12 7.22
CA ARG A 124 15.96 9.88 5.82
C ARG A 124 16.79 8.61 5.72
N TYR A 125 16.55 7.81 4.72
CA TYR A 125 17.29 6.58 4.46
C TYR A 125 17.84 6.60 3.05
N TRP A 126 19.09 6.16 2.92
CA TRP A 126 19.79 6.05 1.66
C TRP A 126 20.16 4.59 1.42
N TYR A 127 20.19 4.19 0.17
CA TYR A 127 20.58 2.84 -0.24
C TYR A 127 21.70 2.93 -1.25
N ASN A 128 22.81 2.25 -0.97
CA ASN A 128 24.05 2.26 -1.79
C ASN A 128 24.76 3.62 -1.88
N ASP A 129 24.73 4.42 -0.85
CA ASP A 129 25.53 5.65 -0.72
C ASP A 129 26.82 5.41 0.07
#